data_40ba0aa86a74ee72a0613f4317ef6dd0
#
_entry.id   40ba0aa86a74ee72a0613f4317ef6dd0
#
_cell.length_a   1.000
_cell.length_b   1.000
_cell.length_c   1.000
_cell.angle_alpha   90.00
_cell.angle_beta   90.00
_cell.angle_gamma   90.00
#
_symmetry.space_group_name_H-M   'P 1'
#
loop_
_entity.id
_entity.type
_entity.pdbx_description
1 polymer ?
#
loop_
_entity_poly.entity_id
_entity_poly.type
_entity_poly.pdbx_seq_one_letter_code
_entity_poly.pdbx_strand_id
1 'polypeptide(L)'
;MLVANLLDALFKSFPPETAESWDHVGLSVGDPMATVTGITCALDATLENVRTARSSGSNVLLTHHPVYIKAPDAFMPAQSLAPSPSSVVYEAARLGVSIISMHTNLDRSREARLLLPDMLGLGALSSLEHSGQPELLGLGAVADTPCTSLSDLAVHAAQAFNSQPRVWGDPVTPVHRVAFLGGSLGDLGDLALKAHADAVICGEAGYHVCQDLSIRGLGVILLGHDRSEEPFVEILAKAAQQAGVDPTLIATITHSAQWWTAQQ
;
A
#
# COMPACT_ATOMS: atom_id res chain seq x y z
N MET A 1 6.04 -13.71 -22.03
CA MET A 1 5.49 -12.34 -22.23
C MET A 1 6.61 -11.34 -22.10
N LEU A 2 6.51 -10.15 -22.74
CA LEU A 2 7.49 -9.07 -22.57
C LEU A 2 7.14 -8.21 -21.34
N VAL A 3 8.13 -7.52 -20.77
CA VAL A 3 7.91 -6.58 -19.65
C VAL A 3 6.90 -5.50 -20.05
N ALA A 4 6.97 -4.98 -21.28
CA ALA A 4 5.97 -4.03 -21.79
C ALA A 4 4.55 -4.61 -21.78
N ASN A 5 4.36 -5.86 -22.20
CA ASN A 5 3.02 -6.47 -22.19
C ASN A 5 2.48 -6.69 -20.77
N LEU A 6 3.37 -7.02 -19.82
CA LEU A 6 3.01 -7.10 -18.41
C LEU A 6 2.56 -5.74 -17.89
N LEU A 7 3.33 -4.68 -18.18
CA LEU A 7 2.99 -3.31 -17.77
C LEU A 7 1.64 -2.87 -18.33
N ASP A 8 1.40 -3.10 -19.63
CA ASP A 8 0.13 -2.79 -20.29
C ASP A 8 -1.04 -3.53 -19.64
N ALA A 9 -0.84 -4.78 -19.24
CA ALA A 9 -1.87 -5.56 -18.55
C ALA A 9 -2.14 -5.06 -17.12
N LEU A 10 -1.09 -4.68 -16.37
CA LEU A 10 -1.22 -4.07 -15.06
C LEU A 10 -1.94 -2.72 -15.12
N PHE A 11 -1.63 -1.90 -16.13
CA PHE A 11 -2.30 -0.60 -16.33
C PHE A 11 -3.77 -0.73 -16.76
N LYS A 12 -4.22 -1.87 -17.27
CA LYS A 12 -5.66 -2.13 -17.45
C LYS A 12 -6.38 -2.33 -16.11
N SER A 13 -5.71 -2.92 -15.12
CA SER A 13 -6.26 -3.10 -13.77
C SER A 13 -6.11 -1.84 -12.91
N PHE A 14 -5.00 -1.13 -13.06
CA PHE A 14 -4.62 0.06 -12.30
C PHE A 14 -4.23 1.18 -13.27
N PRO A 15 -5.21 1.91 -13.86
CA PRO A 15 -4.93 2.90 -14.90
C PRO A 15 -4.01 4.01 -14.39
N PRO A 16 -2.93 4.35 -15.10
CA PRO A 16 -1.95 5.34 -14.63
C PRO A 16 -2.52 6.75 -14.51
N GLU A 17 -3.58 7.07 -15.25
CA GLU A 17 -4.30 8.35 -15.18
C GLU A 17 -5.08 8.53 -13.85
N THR A 18 -5.26 7.46 -13.07
CA THR A 18 -5.87 7.53 -11.74
C THR A 18 -4.87 7.82 -10.64
N ALA A 19 -3.57 7.76 -10.93
CA ALA A 19 -2.52 8.07 -9.97
C ALA A 19 -2.53 9.57 -9.59
N GLU A 20 -2.01 9.87 -8.40
CA GLU A 20 -1.75 11.24 -7.99
C GLU A 20 -0.74 11.90 -8.95
N SER A 21 -0.92 13.20 -9.20
CA SER A 21 -0.10 13.95 -10.18
C SER A 21 1.39 14.04 -9.80
N TRP A 22 1.73 13.83 -8.54
CA TRP A 22 3.09 13.81 -8.02
C TRP A 22 3.73 12.42 -8.02
N ASP A 23 2.93 11.38 -8.30
CA ASP A 23 3.33 9.98 -8.17
C ASP A 23 4.23 9.51 -9.33
N HIS A 24 4.89 8.37 -9.15
CA HIS A 24 5.75 7.75 -10.15
C HIS A 24 5.41 6.26 -10.30
N VAL A 25 4.35 5.97 -11.03
CA VAL A 25 3.86 4.61 -11.29
C VAL A 25 4.43 4.03 -12.60
N GLY A 26 4.47 2.71 -12.68
CA GLY A 26 4.90 1.97 -13.87
C GLY A 26 6.38 1.56 -13.83
N LEU A 27 6.99 1.44 -15.00
CA LEU A 27 8.37 0.94 -15.16
C LEU A 27 9.38 2.04 -14.84
N SER A 28 10.07 1.92 -13.71
CA SER A 28 11.13 2.86 -13.30
C SER A 28 12.53 2.42 -13.75
N VAL A 29 12.77 1.11 -13.87
CA VAL A 29 14.06 0.52 -14.27
C VAL A 29 13.78 -0.70 -15.11
N GLY A 30 14.58 -0.94 -16.14
CA GLY A 30 14.55 -2.20 -16.90
C GLY A 30 14.36 -2.01 -18.41
N ASP A 31 14.41 -3.13 -19.11
CA ASP A 31 14.19 -3.20 -20.55
C ASP A 31 12.75 -3.66 -20.84
N PRO A 32 11.88 -2.79 -21.43
CA PRO A 32 10.51 -3.15 -21.78
C PRO A 32 10.42 -4.34 -22.77
N MET A 33 11.50 -4.60 -23.52
CA MET A 33 11.56 -5.69 -24.50
C MET A 33 12.10 -7.00 -23.89
N ALA A 34 12.53 -7.02 -22.63
CA ALA A 34 12.97 -8.23 -21.97
C ALA A 34 11.80 -9.21 -21.78
N THR A 35 12.10 -10.51 -21.93
CA THR A 35 11.13 -11.57 -21.60
C THR A 35 11.03 -11.72 -20.08
N VAL A 36 9.83 -11.72 -19.53
CA VAL A 36 9.57 -12.01 -18.12
C VAL A 36 9.93 -13.47 -17.84
N THR A 37 10.88 -13.70 -16.92
CA THR A 37 11.29 -15.02 -16.45
C THR A 37 10.70 -15.40 -15.10
N GLY A 38 10.25 -14.43 -14.33
CA GLY A 38 9.56 -14.53 -13.05
C GLY A 38 9.32 -13.15 -12.47
N ILE A 39 8.37 -13.09 -11.56
CA ILE A 39 7.97 -11.86 -10.85
C ILE A 39 8.12 -12.08 -9.35
N THR A 40 8.72 -11.13 -8.68
CA THR A 40 8.70 -11.05 -7.22
C THR A 40 7.88 -9.82 -6.83
N CYS A 41 6.78 -10.04 -6.09
CA CYS A 41 5.93 -8.96 -5.58
C CYS A 41 6.38 -8.59 -4.17
N ALA A 42 6.46 -7.29 -3.87
CA ALA A 42 6.85 -6.76 -2.57
C ALA A 42 6.16 -5.42 -2.30
N LEU A 43 6.16 -4.97 -1.05
CA LEU A 43 5.69 -3.62 -0.71
C LEU A 43 6.68 -2.58 -1.26
N ASP A 44 7.97 -2.76 -0.98
CA ASP A 44 9.03 -1.79 -1.24
C ASP A 44 10.03 -2.23 -2.31
N ALA A 45 10.51 -1.28 -3.10
CA ALA A 45 11.66 -1.44 -3.97
C ALA A 45 12.97 -1.22 -3.18
N THR A 46 13.40 -2.22 -2.39
CA THR A 46 14.65 -2.16 -1.63
C THR A 46 15.79 -2.85 -2.36
N LEU A 47 17.03 -2.55 -1.94
CA LEU A 47 18.23 -3.22 -2.46
C LEU A 47 18.19 -4.74 -2.20
N GLU A 48 17.68 -5.12 -1.03
CA GLU A 48 17.50 -6.52 -0.64
C GLU A 48 16.47 -7.22 -1.53
N ASN A 49 15.32 -6.56 -1.79
CA ASN A 49 14.25 -7.13 -2.62
C ASN A 49 14.70 -7.31 -4.07
N VAL A 50 15.48 -6.38 -4.62
CA VAL A 50 16.10 -6.52 -5.96
C VAL A 50 17.00 -7.76 -6.00
N ARG A 51 17.85 -7.96 -4.99
CA ARG A 51 18.75 -9.11 -4.90
C ARG A 51 17.98 -10.42 -4.71
N THR A 52 16.96 -10.42 -3.88
CA THR A 52 16.08 -11.56 -3.64
C THR A 52 15.33 -11.95 -4.91
N ALA A 53 14.75 -10.99 -5.62
CA ALA A 53 14.13 -11.24 -6.92
C ALA A 53 15.11 -11.92 -7.89
N ARG A 54 16.32 -11.37 -8.03
CA ARG A 54 17.32 -11.96 -8.91
C ARG A 54 17.74 -13.37 -8.49
N SER A 55 17.96 -13.62 -7.21
CA SER A 55 18.39 -14.92 -6.70
C SER A 55 17.31 -16.00 -6.81
N SER A 56 16.04 -15.62 -6.80
CA SER A 56 14.90 -16.52 -7.02
C SER A 56 14.58 -16.77 -8.51
N GLY A 57 15.37 -16.18 -9.43
CA GLY A 57 15.16 -16.34 -10.88
C GLY A 57 14.19 -15.32 -11.49
N SER A 58 13.64 -14.42 -10.72
CA SER A 58 12.78 -13.33 -11.21
C SER A 58 13.63 -12.22 -11.84
N ASN A 59 13.16 -11.69 -12.97
CA ASN A 59 13.70 -10.48 -13.58
C ASN A 59 12.74 -9.28 -13.52
N VAL A 60 11.65 -9.42 -12.78
CA VAL A 60 10.73 -8.34 -12.47
C VAL A 60 10.52 -8.28 -10.96
N LEU A 61 10.73 -7.11 -10.37
CA LEU A 61 10.30 -6.74 -9.04
C LEU A 61 9.07 -5.83 -9.20
N LEU A 62 7.90 -6.34 -8.81
CA LEU A 62 6.63 -5.62 -8.84
C LEU A 62 6.31 -5.12 -7.44
N THR A 63 6.26 -3.80 -7.25
CA THR A 63 6.08 -3.19 -5.93
C THR A 63 4.85 -2.31 -5.85
N HIS A 64 4.37 -2.09 -4.62
CA HIS A 64 3.41 -1.03 -4.34
C HIS A 64 4.14 0.31 -4.37
N HIS A 65 5.13 0.51 -3.51
CA HIS A 65 5.89 1.76 -3.47
C HIS A 65 6.84 1.90 -4.67
N PRO A 66 6.86 3.08 -5.33
CA PRO A 66 7.83 3.36 -6.36
C PRO A 66 9.25 3.47 -5.75
N VAL A 67 10.25 3.11 -6.54
CA VAL A 67 11.64 3.20 -6.09
C VAL A 67 12.06 4.64 -5.76
N TYR A 68 11.38 5.62 -6.34
CA TYR A 68 11.50 7.05 -6.03
C TYR A 68 10.25 7.79 -6.51
N ILE A 69 9.88 8.85 -5.81
CA ILE A 69 8.92 9.86 -6.29
C ILE A 69 9.66 10.89 -7.15
N LYS A 70 10.80 11.36 -6.67
CA LYS A 70 11.71 12.22 -7.42
C LYS A 70 13.03 11.49 -7.62
N ALA A 71 13.44 11.35 -8.89
CA ALA A 71 14.71 10.70 -9.21
C ALA A 71 15.90 11.40 -8.55
N PRO A 72 16.85 10.66 -7.98
CA PRO A 72 18.11 11.22 -7.51
C PRO A 72 18.97 11.72 -8.67
N ASP A 73 19.87 12.65 -8.41
CA ASP A 73 20.75 13.27 -9.43
C ASP A 73 21.74 12.26 -10.05
N ALA A 74 22.03 11.17 -9.36
CA ALA A 74 22.93 10.12 -9.84
C ALA A 74 22.53 8.75 -9.33
N PHE A 75 22.77 7.72 -10.14
CA PHE A 75 22.58 6.32 -9.79
C PHE A 75 23.95 5.66 -9.58
N MET A 76 24.25 5.28 -8.34
CA MET A 76 25.56 4.81 -7.91
C MET A 76 25.43 3.58 -7.01
N PRO A 77 26.48 2.76 -6.88
CA PRO A 77 26.52 1.71 -5.87
C PRO A 77 26.19 2.24 -4.47
N ALA A 78 25.72 1.36 -3.58
CA ALA A 78 25.37 1.71 -2.21
C ALA A 78 26.52 2.45 -1.50
N GLN A 79 26.24 3.64 -1.02
CA GLN A 79 27.16 4.49 -0.26
C GLN A 79 26.39 5.14 0.89
N SER A 80 27.04 5.34 2.03
CA SER A 80 26.40 5.87 3.24
C SER A 80 25.79 7.27 3.10
N LEU A 81 26.26 8.06 2.15
CA LEU A 81 25.78 9.43 1.90
C LEU A 81 24.85 9.54 0.68
N ALA A 82 24.69 8.46 -0.10
CA ALA A 82 23.78 8.45 -1.25
C ALA A 82 22.37 8.06 -0.81
N PRO A 83 21.30 8.69 -1.39
CA PRO A 83 19.93 8.24 -1.14
C PRO A 83 19.73 6.78 -1.55
N SER A 84 18.94 6.02 -0.78
CA SER A 84 18.66 4.61 -1.05
C SER A 84 18.20 4.34 -2.50
N PRO A 85 17.29 5.13 -3.11
CA PRO A 85 16.87 4.94 -4.50
C PRO A 85 18.01 4.90 -5.52
N SER A 86 19.09 5.67 -5.28
CA SER A 86 20.27 5.68 -6.16
C SER A 86 20.88 4.29 -6.29
N SER A 87 21.11 3.62 -5.18
CA SER A 87 21.72 2.28 -5.18
C SER A 87 20.78 1.18 -5.62
N VAL A 88 19.49 1.32 -5.35
CA VAL A 88 18.47 0.36 -5.80
C VAL A 88 18.38 0.34 -7.33
N VAL A 89 18.27 1.52 -7.97
CA VAL A 89 18.23 1.63 -9.44
C VAL A 89 19.51 1.10 -10.06
N TYR A 90 20.68 1.49 -9.51
CA TYR A 90 21.98 1.00 -9.99
C TYR A 90 22.06 -0.55 -9.95
N GLU A 91 21.70 -1.13 -8.81
CA GLU A 91 21.77 -2.58 -8.62
C GLU A 91 20.76 -3.33 -9.49
N ALA A 92 19.53 -2.82 -9.61
CA ALA A 92 18.50 -3.39 -10.46
C ALA A 92 18.95 -3.43 -11.94
N ALA A 93 19.47 -2.31 -12.45
CA ALA A 93 20.02 -2.24 -13.80
C ALA A 93 21.21 -3.20 -14.00
N ARG A 94 22.13 -3.27 -13.02
CA ARG A 94 23.29 -4.16 -13.05
C ARG A 94 22.90 -5.65 -13.08
N LEU A 95 21.83 -6.01 -12.35
CA LEU A 95 21.34 -7.39 -12.25
C LEU A 95 20.34 -7.77 -13.35
N GLY A 96 19.91 -6.81 -14.17
CA GLY A 96 18.89 -7.04 -15.19
C GLY A 96 17.51 -7.31 -14.59
N VAL A 97 17.19 -6.63 -13.45
CA VAL A 97 15.89 -6.68 -12.80
C VAL A 97 15.10 -5.43 -13.17
N SER A 98 13.93 -5.60 -13.76
CA SER A 98 12.98 -4.52 -14.01
C SER A 98 12.21 -4.19 -12.73
N ILE A 99 12.03 -2.90 -12.41
CA ILE A 99 11.19 -2.44 -11.29
C ILE A 99 9.94 -1.79 -11.86
N ILE A 100 8.78 -2.35 -11.51
CA ILE A 100 7.45 -1.84 -11.86
C ILE A 100 6.71 -1.55 -10.56
N SER A 101 6.07 -0.38 -10.47
CA SER A 101 5.32 0.01 -9.27
C SER A 101 3.88 0.38 -9.60
N MET A 102 2.93 -0.08 -8.78
CA MET A 102 1.52 0.30 -8.78
C MET A 102 1.21 0.88 -7.40
N HIS A 103 1.14 2.19 -7.30
CA HIS A 103 1.06 2.95 -6.06
C HIS A 103 -0.33 3.58 -5.90
N THR A 104 -0.46 4.89 -6.02
CA THR A 104 -1.76 5.55 -5.79
C THR A 104 -2.84 5.18 -6.82
N ASN A 105 -2.47 4.67 -8.00
CA ASN A 105 -3.40 4.06 -8.94
C ASN A 105 -3.94 2.70 -8.45
N LEU A 106 -3.14 1.94 -7.71
CA LEU A 106 -3.63 0.73 -7.02
C LEU A 106 -4.51 1.09 -5.84
N ASP A 107 -4.13 2.10 -5.03
CA ASP A 107 -4.94 2.56 -3.89
C ASP A 107 -6.36 2.95 -4.29
N ARG A 108 -6.54 3.50 -5.50
CA ARG A 108 -7.85 3.87 -6.06
C ARG A 108 -8.60 2.71 -6.71
N SER A 109 -8.02 1.51 -6.71
CA SER A 109 -8.65 0.34 -7.32
C SER A 109 -9.83 -0.19 -6.49
N ARG A 110 -10.67 -0.98 -7.15
CA ARG A 110 -11.73 -1.73 -6.48
C ARG A 110 -11.14 -2.76 -5.50
N GLU A 111 -10.02 -3.36 -5.88
CA GLU A 111 -9.31 -4.38 -5.10
C GLU A 111 -8.83 -3.82 -3.77
N ALA A 112 -8.17 -2.65 -3.76
CA ALA A 112 -7.71 -1.99 -2.55
C ALA A 112 -8.90 -1.59 -1.65
N ARG A 113 -9.96 -1.01 -2.24
CA ARG A 113 -11.18 -0.64 -1.52
C ARG A 113 -11.82 -1.82 -0.79
N LEU A 114 -11.83 -3.00 -1.38
CA LEU A 114 -12.45 -4.18 -0.78
C LEU A 114 -11.55 -4.84 0.26
N LEU A 115 -10.25 -4.88 0.04
CA LEU A 115 -9.31 -5.67 0.82
C LEU A 115 -9.21 -5.21 2.28
N LEU A 116 -9.01 -3.90 2.53
CA LEU A 116 -8.78 -3.42 3.89
C LEU A 116 -9.97 -3.67 4.85
N PRO A 117 -11.23 -3.39 4.46
CA PRO A 117 -12.38 -3.79 5.27
C PRO A 117 -12.53 -5.31 5.41
N ASP A 118 -12.27 -6.07 4.34
CA ASP A 118 -12.39 -7.54 4.34
C ASP A 118 -11.42 -8.19 5.33
N MET A 119 -10.25 -7.60 5.57
CA MET A 119 -9.32 -8.04 6.62
C MET A 119 -9.97 -8.07 8.03
N LEU A 120 -10.99 -7.23 8.26
CA LEU A 120 -11.79 -7.22 9.49
C LEU A 120 -13.12 -7.98 9.32
N GLY A 121 -13.33 -8.69 8.20
CA GLY A 121 -14.60 -9.35 7.89
C GLY A 121 -15.74 -8.37 7.59
N LEU A 122 -15.42 -7.13 7.15
CA LEU A 122 -16.39 -6.08 6.86
C LEU A 122 -16.57 -5.90 5.35
N GLY A 123 -17.80 -5.56 4.93
CA GLY A 123 -18.09 -5.21 3.54
C GLY A 123 -17.90 -3.72 3.28
N ALA A 124 -17.09 -3.36 2.28
CA ALA A 124 -16.95 -1.96 1.86
C ALA A 124 -18.25 -1.44 1.24
N LEU A 125 -18.73 -0.28 1.72
CA LEU A 125 -19.92 0.42 1.21
C LEU A 125 -19.56 1.31 0.01
N SER A 126 -18.45 2.04 0.08
CA SER A 126 -17.95 2.96 -0.95
C SER A 126 -16.45 3.22 -0.75
N SER A 127 -15.80 3.92 -1.68
CA SER A 127 -14.52 4.55 -1.38
C SER A 127 -14.69 5.67 -0.35
N LEU A 128 -13.63 6.02 0.36
CA LEU A 128 -13.62 7.16 1.27
C LEU A 128 -13.70 8.48 0.50
N GLU A 129 -12.96 8.57 -0.60
CA GLU A 129 -12.92 9.76 -1.48
C GLU A 129 -14.30 10.09 -2.08
N HIS A 130 -15.09 9.06 -2.39
CA HIS A 130 -16.45 9.21 -2.95
C HIS A 130 -17.49 8.54 -2.05
N SER A 131 -17.49 8.91 -0.76
CA SER A 131 -18.45 8.37 0.20
C SER A 131 -19.89 8.58 -0.23
N GLY A 132 -20.70 7.51 -0.15
CA GLY A 132 -22.08 7.50 -0.60
C GLY A 132 -22.29 7.27 -2.10
N GLN A 133 -21.23 7.07 -2.88
CA GLN A 133 -21.23 6.77 -4.31
C GLN A 133 -20.50 5.45 -4.58
N PRO A 134 -21.13 4.28 -4.32
CA PRO A 134 -20.46 2.98 -4.34
C PRO A 134 -19.93 2.58 -5.73
N GLU A 135 -20.47 3.18 -6.79
CA GLU A 135 -20.03 2.97 -8.18
C GLU A 135 -18.71 3.67 -8.52
N LEU A 136 -18.33 4.72 -7.77
CA LEU A 136 -17.11 5.46 -8.02
C LEU A 136 -15.91 4.83 -7.28
N LEU A 137 -14.84 4.63 -8.02
CA LEU A 137 -13.53 4.26 -7.46
C LEU A 137 -12.88 5.49 -6.82
N GLY A 138 -11.96 5.26 -5.89
CA GLY A 138 -11.26 6.34 -5.20
C GLY A 138 -10.49 5.81 -4.00
N LEU A 139 -9.74 6.68 -3.36
CA LEU A 139 -8.91 6.34 -2.20
C LEU A 139 -9.74 5.83 -1.02
N GLY A 140 -9.18 4.84 -0.35
CA GLY A 140 -9.70 4.29 0.89
C GLY A 140 -11.05 3.59 0.76
N ALA A 141 -11.65 3.29 1.91
CA ALA A 141 -12.94 2.63 2.00
C ALA A 141 -13.75 3.13 3.19
N VAL A 142 -15.07 2.92 3.12
CA VAL A 142 -15.99 3.11 4.25
C VAL A 142 -16.75 1.80 4.44
N ALA A 143 -16.90 1.37 5.70
CA ALA A 143 -17.67 0.18 6.06
C ALA A 143 -18.41 0.40 7.38
N ASP A 144 -19.54 -0.31 7.57
CA ASP A 144 -20.18 -0.41 8.87
C ASP A 144 -19.54 -1.58 9.65
N THR A 145 -19.43 -1.45 10.98
CA THR A 145 -18.78 -2.44 11.84
C THR A 145 -19.72 -2.91 12.95
N PRO A 146 -19.65 -4.19 13.35
CA PRO A 146 -20.35 -4.69 14.53
C PRO A 146 -19.62 -4.39 15.85
N CYS A 147 -18.40 -3.82 15.81
CA CYS A 147 -17.67 -3.41 17.01
C CYS A 147 -18.50 -2.38 17.79
N THR A 148 -18.49 -2.50 19.12
CA THR A 148 -19.33 -1.64 19.96
C THR A 148 -18.59 -0.42 20.50
N SER A 149 -17.25 -0.43 20.46
CA SER A 149 -16.40 0.65 20.97
C SER A 149 -15.13 0.83 20.12
N LEU A 150 -14.50 1.97 20.28
CA LEU A 150 -13.18 2.25 19.68
C LEU A 150 -12.13 1.24 20.15
N SER A 151 -12.17 0.83 21.41
CA SER A 151 -11.27 -0.19 21.95
C SER A 151 -11.46 -1.54 21.27
N ASP A 152 -12.72 -1.99 21.09
CA ASP A 152 -13.01 -3.25 20.40
C ASP A 152 -12.51 -3.24 18.96
N LEU A 153 -12.77 -2.13 18.24
CA LEU A 153 -12.31 -1.95 16.87
C LEU A 153 -10.77 -1.96 16.79
N ALA A 154 -10.10 -1.28 17.72
CA ALA A 154 -8.63 -1.22 17.75
C ALA A 154 -8.00 -2.59 18.02
N VAL A 155 -8.57 -3.40 18.93
CA VAL A 155 -8.12 -4.76 19.18
C VAL A 155 -8.33 -5.66 17.96
N HIS A 156 -9.48 -5.54 17.29
CA HIS A 156 -9.78 -6.30 16.09
C HIS A 156 -8.80 -5.93 14.96
N ALA A 157 -8.55 -4.63 14.74
CA ALA A 157 -7.58 -4.16 13.76
C ALA A 157 -6.15 -4.63 14.09
N ALA A 158 -5.74 -4.59 15.37
CA ALA A 158 -4.43 -5.09 15.80
C ALA A 158 -4.22 -6.56 15.42
N GLN A 159 -5.24 -7.39 15.60
CA GLN A 159 -5.20 -8.81 15.25
C GLN A 159 -5.18 -9.03 13.73
N ALA A 160 -6.08 -8.36 13.01
CA ALA A 160 -6.24 -8.53 11.57
C ALA A 160 -4.97 -8.12 10.78
N PHE A 161 -4.31 -7.03 11.20
CA PHE A 161 -3.12 -6.49 10.55
C PHE A 161 -1.81 -6.90 11.23
N ASN A 162 -1.85 -7.78 12.24
CA ASN A 162 -0.68 -8.16 13.03
C ASN A 162 0.16 -6.94 13.45
N SER A 163 -0.51 -5.95 14.05
CA SER A 163 0.04 -4.65 14.40
C SER A 163 -0.12 -4.35 15.90
N GLN A 164 0.61 -3.34 16.39
CA GLN A 164 0.44 -2.73 17.70
C GLN A 164 0.00 -1.26 17.49
N PRO A 165 -1.29 -1.00 17.24
CA PRO A 165 -1.74 0.31 16.84
C PRO A 165 -1.65 1.34 17.98
N ARG A 166 -1.33 2.59 17.62
CA ARG A 166 -1.58 3.74 18.50
C ARG A 166 -2.97 4.28 18.20
N VAL A 167 -3.74 4.55 19.27
CA VAL A 167 -5.14 4.96 19.16
C VAL A 167 -5.35 6.33 19.78
N TRP A 168 -6.10 7.19 19.08
CA TRP A 168 -6.57 8.50 19.56
C TRP A 168 -8.08 8.47 19.68
N GLY A 169 -8.58 8.97 20.77
CA GLY A 169 -10.01 8.98 21.14
C GLY A 169 -10.25 8.26 22.46
N ASP A 170 -11.47 8.38 22.98
CA ASP A 170 -11.87 7.68 24.20
C ASP A 170 -12.14 6.20 23.87
N PRO A 171 -11.49 5.23 24.56
CA PRO A 171 -11.68 3.80 24.34
C PRO A 171 -13.12 3.30 24.32
N VAL A 172 -14.01 3.95 25.09
CA VAL A 172 -15.42 3.55 25.22
C VAL A 172 -16.35 4.25 24.20
N THR A 173 -15.80 5.12 23.34
CA THR A 173 -16.61 5.77 22.29
C THR A 173 -17.29 4.71 21.42
N PRO A 174 -18.62 4.77 21.24
CA PRO A 174 -19.34 3.89 20.32
C PRO A 174 -18.85 4.04 18.89
N VAL A 175 -18.72 2.92 18.17
CA VAL A 175 -18.32 2.90 16.77
C VAL A 175 -19.32 2.07 15.98
N HIS A 176 -19.85 2.63 14.89
CA HIS A 176 -20.79 1.98 13.96
C HIS A 176 -20.25 2.01 12.54
N ARG A 177 -19.49 3.06 12.19
CA ARG A 177 -18.93 3.25 10.86
C ARG A 177 -17.45 3.56 10.95
N VAL A 178 -16.66 2.89 10.08
CA VAL A 178 -15.21 3.03 10.05
C VAL A 178 -14.75 3.38 8.63
N ALA A 179 -13.80 4.31 8.54
CA ALA A 179 -13.06 4.62 7.34
C ALA A 179 -11.72 3.88 7.34
N PHE A 180 -11.25 3.46 6.16
CA PHE A 180 -9.98 2.77 5.96
C PHE A 180 -9.14 3.52 4.95
N LEU A 181 -7.82 3.58 5.21
CA LEU A 181 -6.83 4.06 4.27
C LEU A 181 -5.52 3.30 4.45
N GLY A 182 -4.89 2.86 3.37
CA GLY A 182 -3.50 2.39 3.39
C GLY A 182 -2.53 3.56 3.58
N GLY A 183 -1.38 3.31 4.19
CA GLY A 183 -0.31 4.29 4.33
C GLY A 183 -0.67 5.52 5.16
N SER A 184 -0.32 6.68 4.65
CA SER A 184 -0.50 7.96 5.35
C SER A 184 -1.91 8.52 5.16
N LEU A 185 -2.52 8.94 6.27
CA LEU A 185 -3.84 9.61 6.24
C LEU A 185 -3.83 10.92 5.45
N GLY A 186 -2.69 11.64 5.41
CA GLY A 186 -2.61 12.94 4.77
C GLY A 186 -3.73 13.88 5.21
N ASP A 187 -4.39 14.52 4.24
CA ASP A 187 -5.52 15.44 4.46
C ASP A 187 -6.90 14.75 4.37
N LEU A 188 -6.94 13.40 4.27
CA LEU A 188 -8.19 12.66 4.05
C LEU A 188 -9.03 12.46 5.32
N GLY A 189 -8.54 12.87 6.50
CA GLY A 189 -9.28 12.81 7.76
C GLY A 189 -10.62 13.57 7.72
N ASP A 190 -10.68 14.69 7.00
CA ASP A 190 -11.93 15.44 6.80
C ASP A 190 -12.96 14.68 5.96
N LEU A 191 -12.52 13.81 5.06
CA LEU A 191 -13.43 12.95 4.30
C LEU A 191 -14.04 11.86 5.20
N ALA A 192 -13.29 11.34 6.18
CA ALA A 192 -13.83 10.39 7.16
C ALA A 192 -14.95 11.04 8.00
N LEU A 193 -14.76 12.28 8.44
CA LEU A 193 -15.82 13.04 9.14
C LEU A 193 -17.05 13.30 8.23
N LYS A 194 -16.84 13.67 6.97
CA LYS A 194 -17.92 13.87 5.99
C LYS A 194 -18.66 12.57 5.66
N ALA A 195 -17.98 11.43 5.70
CA ALA A 195 -18.56 10.10 5.55
C ALA A 195 -19.34 9.63 6.80
N HIS A 196 -19.39 10.46 7.85
CA HIS A 196 -19.96 10.12 9.15
C HIS A 196 -19.31 8.88 9.78
N ALA A 197 -18.00 8.70 9.57
CA ALA A 197 -17.24 7.66 10.25
C ALA A 197 -17.02 8.05 11.72
N ASP A 198 -17.11 7.06 12.61
CA ASP A 198 -16.81 7.23 14.03
C ASP A 198 -15.32 7.02 14.31
N ALA A 199 -14.64 6.25 13.41
CA ALA A 199 -13.22 6.02 13.48
C ALA A 199 -12.59 5.91 12.07
N VAL A 200 -11.28 6.18 11.98
CA VAL A 200 -10.45 5.89 10.81
C VAL A 200 -9.32 4.94 11.20
N ILE A 201 -9.11 3.91 10.39
CA ILE A 201 -7.96 3.00 10.45
C ILE A 201 -7.02 3.37 9.29
N CYS A 202 -5.79 3.73 9.61
CA CYS A 202 -4.77 4.07 8.61
C CYS A 202 -3.37 3.65 9.07
N GLY A 203 -2.37 3.76 8.19
CA GLY A 203 -0.99 3.43 8.55
C GLY A 203 -0.40 4.45 9.52
N GLU A 204 -0.44 5.71 9.15
CA GLU A 204 0.16 6.78 9.94
C GLU A 204 -0.53 8.13 9.73
N ALA A 205 -0.38 9.03 10.70
CA ALA A 205 -0.79 10.43 10.61
C ALA A 205 0.05 11.29 11.57
N GLY A 206 0.15 12.58 11.25
CA GLY A 206 0.85 13.54 12.10
C GLY A 206 0.14 13.75 13.44
N TYR A 207 0.93 14.06 14.50
CA TYR A 207 0.41 14.27 15.86
C TYR A 207 -0.77 15.25 15.91
N HIS A 208 -0.62 16.42 15.29
CA HIS A 208 -1.65 17.46 15.31
C HIS A 208 -2.91 17.08 14.50
N VAL A 209 -2.73 16.30 13.44
CA VAL A 209 -3.86 15.75 12.67
C VAL A 209 -4.68 14.80 13.56
N CYS A 210 -4.02 13.86 14.23
CA CYS A 210 -4.70 12.94 15.15
C CYS A 210 -5.41 13.69 16.31
N GLN A 211 -4.75 14.71 16.87
CA GLN A 211 -5.30 15.52 17.93
C GLN A 211 -6.56 16.27 17.48
N ASP A 212 -6.50 16.94 16.32
CA ASP A 212 -7.64 17.68 15.76
C ASP A 212 -8.82 16.76 15.48
N LEU A 213 -8.59 15.65 14.78
CA LEU A 213 -9.64 14.69 14.44
C LEU A 213 -10.28 14.10 15.70
N SER A 214 -9.49 13.76 16.71
CA SER A 214 -9.99 13.24 17.99
C SER A 214 -10.85 14.26 18.73
N ILE A 215 -10.46 15.53 18.76
CA ILE A 215 -11.25 16.63 19.36
C ILE A 215 -12.59 16.79 18.62
N ARG A 216 -12.59 16.55 17.31
CA ARG A 216 -13.79 16.62 16.45
C ARG A 216 -14.64 15.35 16.50
N GLY A 217 -14.28 14.36 17.34
CA GLY A 217 -15.05 13.16 17.62
C GLY A 217 -14.72 11.95 16.73
N LEU A 218 -13.66 12.01 15.90
CA LEU A 218 -13.21 10.87 15.10
C LEU A 218 -12.12 10.10 15.84
N GLY A 219 -12.34 8.81 16.13
CA GLY A 219 -11.28 7.92 16.60
C GLY A 219 -10.23 7.70 15.50
N VAL A 220 -8.93 7.67 15.86
CA VAL A 220 -7.86 7.40 14.89
C VAL A 220 -7.04 6.21 15.35
N ILE A 221 -6.94 5.19 14.50
CA ILE A 221 -6.20 3.95 14.75
C ILE A 221 -5.04 3.88 13.76
N LEU A 222 -3.81 3.98 14.26
CA LEU A 222 -2.58 4.01 13.47
C LEU A 222 -1.90 2.64 13.53
N LEU A 223 -1.94 1.88 12.43
CA LEU A 223 -1.42 0.52 12.33
C LEU A 223 0.11 0.45 12.13
N GLY A 224 0.71 1.47 11.55
CA GLY A 224 2.00 1.48 10.89
C GLY A 224 1.83 1.48 9.37
N HIS A 225 2.64 2.27 8.68
CA HIS A 225 2.54 2.46 7.22
C HIS A 225 2.59 1.10 6.50
N ASP A 226 3.67 0.36 6.74
CA ASP A 226 3.92 -0.97 6.20
C ASP A 226 2.79 -1.96 6.53
N ARG A 227 2.29 -1.96 7.77
CA ARG A 227 1.25 -2.90 8.21
C ARG A 227 -0.09 -2.69 7.52
N SER A 228 -0.43 -1.45 7.21
CA SER A 228 -1.68 -1.13 6.52
C SER A 228 -1.65 -1.47 5.03
N GLU A 229 -0.44 -1.54 4.41
CA GLU A 229 -0.28 -1.72 2.96
C GLU A 229 0.35 -3.08 2.56
N GLU A 230 0.97 -3.80 3.49
CA GLU A 230 1.48 -5.15 3.20
C GLU A 230 0.44 -6.07 2.51
N PRO A 231 -0.86 -6.01 2.83
CA PRO A 231 -1.90 -6.76 2.12
C PRO A 231 -1.97 -6.48 0.61
N PHE A 232 -1.51 -5.31 0.15
CA PHE A 232 -1.53 -4.95 -1.29
C PHE A 232 -0.56 -5.80 -2.13
N VAL A 233 0.44 -6.43 -1.50
CA VAL A 233 1.33 -7.39 -2.19
C VAL A 233 0.54 -8.55 -2.78
N GLU A 234 -0.55 -8.98 -2.13
CA GLU A 234 -1.43 -10.01 -2.69
C GLU A 234 -2.23 -9.50 -3.90
N ILE A 235 -2.64 -8.23 -3.90
CA ILE A 235 -3.30 -7.61 -5.05
C ILE A 235 -2.35 -7.63 -6.25
N LEU A 236 -1.08 -7.24 -6.04
CA LEU A 236 -0.06 -7.24 -7.09
C LEU A 236 0.17 -8.65 -7.65
N ALA A 237 0.28 -9.66 -6.79
CA ALA A 237 0.47 -11.05 -7.22
C ALA A 237 -0.72 -11.57 -8.03
N LYS A 238 -1.95 -11.28 -7.59
CA LYS A 238 -3.19 -11.62 -8.31
C LYS A 238 -3.27 -10.89 -9.66
N ALA A 239 -2.89 -9.61 -9.72
CA ALA A 239 -2.86 -8.85 -10.97
C ALA A 239 -1.83 -9.40 -11.96
N ALA A 240 -0.65 -9.80 -11.49
CA ALA A 240 0.36 -10.46 -12.33
C ALA A 240 -0.16 -11.79 -12.90
N GLN A 241 -0.86 -12.58 -12.10
CA GLN A 241 -1.51 -13.82 -12.55
C GLN A 241 -2.60 -13.54 -13.59
N GLN A 242 -3.46 -12.55 -13.37
CA GLN A 242 -4.49 -12.12 -14.30
C GLN A 242 -3.91 -11.58 -15.61
N ALA A 243 -2.72 -10.98 -15.57
CA ALA A 243 -1.96 -10.57 -16.75
C ALA A 243 -1.45 -11.76 -17.59
N GLY A 244 -1.60 -12.99 -17.11
CA GLY A 244 -1.22 -14.22 -17.81
C GLY A 244 0.18 -14.75 -17.44
N VAL A 245 0.75 -14.32 -16.32
CA VAL A 245 1.99 -14.91 -15.79
C VAL A 245 1.64 -16.21 -15.07
N ASP A 246 2.42 -17.26 -15.33
CA ASP A 246 2.27 -18.55 -14.66
C ASP A 246 2.44 -18.36 -13.13
N PRO A 247 1.48 -18.82 -12.30
CA PRO A 247 1.55 -18.68 -10.84
C PRO A 247 2.84 -19.24 -10.23
N THR A 248 3.46 -20.26 -10.85
CA THR A 248 4.73 -20.84 -10.40
C THR A 248 5.93 -19.90 -10.58
N LEU A 249 5.77 -18.86 -11.39
CA LEU A 249 6.78 -17.82 -11.63
C LEU A 249 6.52 -16.55 -10.80
N ILE A 250 5.52 -16.56 -9.91
CA ILE A 250 5.18 -15.42 -9.05
C ILE A 250 5.55 -15.77 -7.61
N ALA A 251 6.44 -14.98 -7.03
CA ALA A 251 6.80 -15.05 -5.62
C ALA A 251 6.35 -13.76 -4.90
N THR A 252 6.09 -13.85 -3.61
CA THR A 252 5.81 -12.70 -2.75
C THR A 252 6.86 -12.59 -1.66
N ILE A 253 7.23 -11.36 -1.33
CA ILE A 253 8.07 -11.06 -0.18
C ILE A 253 7.18 -10.36 0.84
N THR A 254 6.96 -11.05 1.98
CA THR A 254 6.36 -10.45 3.17
C THR A 254 7.48 -10.11 4.14
N HIS A 255 7.58 -8.88 4.55
CA HIS A 255 8.63 -8.46 5.47
C HIS A 255 8.16 -8.50 6.93
N SER A 256 9.08 -8.92 7.82
CA SER A 256 9.02 -8.46 9.20
C SER A 256 9.11 -6.93 9.23
N ALA A 257 8.48 -6.30 10.21
CA ALA A 257 8.53 -4.85 10.36
C ALA A 257 9.99 -4.34 10.28
N GLN A 258 10.22 -3.29 9.49
CA GLN A 258 11.54 -2.64 9.36
C GLN A 258 11.91 -1.83 10.62
N TRP A 259 11.05 -1.82 11.60
CA TRP A 259 11.16 -1.14 12.89
C TRP A 259 10.68 -2.07 14.01
N TRP A 260 11.01 -1.74 15.23
CA TRP A 260 10.61 -2.50 16.41
C TRP A 260 10.24 -1.56 17.55
N THR A 261 9.35 -2.00 18.43
CA THR A 261 8.98 -1.26 19.64
C THR A 261 9.89 -1.68 20.78
N ALA A 262 10.61 -0.73 21.37
CA ALA A 262 11.39 -0.99 22.57
C ALA A 262 10.44 -1.36 23.72
N GLN A 263 10.69 -2.52 24.34
CA GLN A 263 9.99 -2.94 25.56
C GLN A 263 10.70 -2.32 26.79
N GLN A 264 9.90 -1.83 27.76
CA GLN A 264 10.41 -1.34 29.04
C GLN A 264 10.69 -2.51 29.98
#